data_ff5d5636ddc9a26fe162a2693595f6e8
#
_entry.id   ff5d5636ddc9a26fe162a2693595f6e8
#
_cell.length_a   1.000
_cell.length_b   1.000
_cell.length_c   1.000
_cell.angle_alpha   90.00
_cell.angle_beta   90.00
_cell.angle_gamma   90.00
#
_symmetry.space_group_name_H-M   'P 1'
#
loop_
_entity.id
_entity.type
_entity.pdbx_description
1 polymer ?
#
loop_
_entity_poly.entity_id
_entity_poly.type
_entity_poly.pdbx_seq_one_letter_code
_entity_poly.pdbx_strand_id
1 'polypeptide(L)'
;MKLVFLILATITTAIGCYAQSTTSYATAYNNFAQLNHDERAKINGKYLELKNGRTSPTIVLDTTRIDPYRNYKYYLHFANLHNKEGHSYKALDDNGKSHSYSSTSCGIVFNYCDDSYWSVMAQCDNSSLFNESVDERSMTITLSKVTKGKTQVIKSAKLTDAVDLTTGFNYVGVQVADGNISVMAGENKLNEVLTYSMPNEELEGTDNVRVGYIVGPAAAIAIERAVLSQSTVEPNPASLLETQWTREALDRHFAQSKNPYEGYWTYLDRDMEDTWLKLGGRYTIALVETTSGYDLIYIDGAQVKKSLWHPGMKKGEMKNTIFSDNFTGTWIDATLEPISQDVYATFESGVILTIKFPVYKSQIRFSKVLERD
;
A
#
# COMPACT_ATOMS: atom_id res chain seq x y z
N MET A 1 65.41 16.15 -36.20
CA MET A 1 64.77 16.43 -34.95
C MET A 1 63.23 16.49 -35.21
N LYS A 2 62.54 15.36 -35.09
CA LYS A 2 61.09 15.25 -35.35
C LYS A 2 60.36 15.25 -33.99
N LEU A 3 59.57 16.28 -33.77
CA LEU A 3 58.74 16.42 -32.57
C LEU A 3 57.49 15.60 -32.78
N VAL A 4 57.31 14.58 -31.95
CA VAL A 4 56.10 13.76 -31.91
C VAL A 4 55.18 14.37 -30.86
N PHE A 5 54.03 14.95 -31.32
CA PHE A 5 52.97 15.37 -30.41
C PHE A 5 52.13 14.16 -30.00
N LEU A 6 52.22 13.81 -28.73
CA LEU A 6 51.37 12.83 -28.12
C LEU A 6 50.06 13.53 -27.67
N ILE A 7 48.98 13.28 -28.36
CA ILE A 7 47.63 13.75 -27.96
C ILE A 7 47.11 12.74 -26.92
N LEU A 8 47.12 13.15 -25.68
CA LEU A 8 46.46 12.41 -24.59
C LEU A 8 44.96 12.72 -24.62
N ALA A 9 44.18 11.82 -25.19
CA ALA A 9 42.74 11.91 -25.12
C ALA A 9 42.28 11.46 -23.70
N THR A 10 42.02 12.41 -22.83
CA THR A 10 41.35 12.16 -21.57
C THR A 10 39.89 11.84 -21.83
N ILE A 11 39.53 10.56 -21.76
CA ILE A 11 38.16 10.12 -21.73
C ILE A 11 37.66 10.44 -20.32
N THR A 12 36.99 11.55 -20.15
CA THR A 12 36.16 11.83 -18.97
C THR A 12 34.93 10.98 -19.05
N THR A 13 34.97 9.78 -18.45
CA THR A 13 33.76 9.04 -18.09
C THR A 13 33.01 9.89 -17.08
N ALA A 14 31.95 10.55 -17.53
CA ALA A 14 30.97 11.12 -16.64
C ALA A 14 30.32 9.96 -15.87
N ILE A 15 30.87 9.64 -14.71
CA ILE A 15 30.19 8.84 -13.72
C ILE A 15 29.03 9.72 -13.27
N GLY A 16 27.83 9.45 -13.79
CA GLY A 16 26.61 10.01 -13.25
C GLY A 16 26.54 9.60 -11.79
N CYS A 17 26.92 10.48 -10.89
CA CYS A 17 26.51 10.40 -9.52
C CYS A 17 24.99 10.47 -9.52
N TYR A 18 24.36 9.31 -9.54
CA TYR A 18 23.02 9.18 -8.96
C TYR A 18 23.21 9.54 -7.48
N ALA A 19 22.88 10.77 -7.14
CA ALA A 19 22.70 11.14 -5.76
C ALA A 19 21.63 10.19 -5.24
N GLN A 20 22.05 9.16 -4.49
CA GLN A 20 21.14 8.42 -3.64
C GLN A 20 20.56 9.48 -2.70
N SER A 21 19.32 9.87 -2.93
CA SER A 21 18.59 10.71 -2.00
C SER A 21 18.53 9.91 -0.71
N THR A 22 19.35 10.26 0.25
CA THR A 22 19.28 9.71 1.59
C THR A 22 17.94 10.13 2.14
N THR A 23 16.98 9.23 2.11
CA THR A 23 15.65 9.46 2.67
C THR A 23 15.83 9.69 4.16
N SER A 24 15.62 10.92 4.62
CA SER A 24 15.63 11.23 6.03
C SER A 24 14.25 10.94 6.63
N TYR A 25 14.22 10.45 7.87
CA TYR A 25 12.99 10.12 8.57
C TYR A 25 12.83 10.99 9.81
N ALA A 26 11.68 11.62 9.95
CA ALA A 26 11.24 12.14 11.22
C ALA A 26 10.72 10.99 12.09
N THR A 27 11.28 10.81 13.27
CA THR A 27 10.89 9.72 14.17
C THR A 27 10.09 10.29 15.33
N ALA A 28 8.91 9.71 15.56
CA ALA A 28 8.06 9.99 16.69
C ALA A 28 7.93 8.74 17.56
N TYR A 29 7.97 8.94 18.87
CA TYR A 29 7.61 7.91 19.84
C TYR A 29 6.20 8.19 20.32
N ASN A 30 5.37 7.15 20.40
CA ASN A 30 4.01 7.31 20.88
C ASN A 30 4.03 7.74 22.33
N ASN A 31 3.30 8.80 22.62
CA ASN A 31 3.13 9.29 23.96
C ASN A 31 1.98 8.54 24.65
N PHE A 32 2.31 7.48 25.37
CA PHE A 32 1.30 6.67 26.06
C PHE A 32 0.47 7.47 27.07
N ALA A 33 0.96 8.58 27.59
CA ALA A 33 0.21 9.44 28.51
C ALA A 33 -1.09 9.98 27.90
N GLN A 34 -1.15 10.12 26.58
CA GLN A 34 -2.35 10.54 25.87
C GLN A 34 -3.49 9.50 25.89
N LEU A 35 -3.16 8.25 26.24
CA LEU A 35 -4.12 7.14 26.31
C LEU A 35 -4.68 6.92 27.73
N ASN A 36 -4.31 7.73 28.71
CA ASN A 36 -4.77 7.61 30.09
C ASN A 36 -6.29 7.70 30.30
N HIS A 37 -7.01 8.22 29.30
CA HIS A 37 -8.46 8.35 29.36
C HIS A 37 -9.20 7.16 28.72
N ASP A 38 -8.46 6.24 28.09
CA ASP A 38 -9.04 5.03 27.52
C ASP A 38 -9.11 3.92 28.61
N GLU A 39 -10.32 3.49 28.95
CA GLU A 39 -10.54 2.44 29.95
C GLU A 39 -9.85 1.10 29.66
N ARG A 40 -9.48 0.89 28.38
CA ARG A 40 -8.80 -0.30 27.90
C ARG A 40 -7.28 -0.22 28.07
N ALA A 41 -6.76 0.98 28.36
CA ALA A 41 -5.37 1.29 28.47
C ALA A 41 -4.99 1.61 29.91
N LYS A 42 -3.89 1.04 30.38
CA LYS A 42 -3.31 1.34 31.68
C LYS A 42 -1.81 1.60 31.54
N ILE A 43 -1.35 2.72 32.02
CA ILE A 43 0.09 2.99 32.09
C ILE A 43 0.65 2.40 33.35
N ASN A 44 1.61 1.50 33.22
CA ASN A 44 2.31 0.85 34.31
C ASN A 44 3.82 1.06 34.17
N GLY A 45 4.33 2.07 34.84
CA GLY A 45 5.72 2.52 34.70
C GLY A 45 6.00 2.99 33.28
N LYS A 46 6.89 2.29 32.56
CA LYS A 46 7.23 2.58 31.16
C LYS A 46 6.37 1.84 30.13
N TYR A 47 5.47 0.97 30.59
CA TYR A 47 4.68 0.12 29.71
C TYR A 47 3.25 0.66 29.56
N LEU A 48 2.73 0.50 28.34
CA LEU A 48 1.29 0.59 28.08
C LEU A 48 0.70 -0.82 28.13
N GLU A 49 -0.15 -1.09 29.13
CA GLU A 49 -0.92 -2.31 29.19
C GLU A 49 -2.27 -2.12 28.49
N LEU A 50 -2.57 -3.00 27.56
CA LEU A 50 -3.87 -3.05 26.87
C LEU A 50 -4.54 -4.38 27.16
N LYS A 51 -5.83 -4.34 27.50
CA LYS A 51 -6.64 -5.52 27.79
C LYS A 51 -7.92 -5.50 27.00
N ASN A 52 -8.28 -6.65 26.46
CA ASN A 52 -9.55 -6.85 25.76
C ASN A 52 -10.30 -8.04 26.35
N GLY A 53 -11.35 -7.78 27.14
CA GLY A 53 -12.24 -8.80 27.68
C GLY A 53 -13.43 -9.15 26.79
N ARG A 54 -13.47 -8.67 25.54
CA ARG A 54 -14.55 -8.90 24.57
C ARG A 54 -14.21 -9.98 23.57
N THR A 55 -15.23 -10.53 22.92
CA THR A 55 -15.10 -11.53 21.86
C THR A 55 -14.69 -10.96 20.50
N SER A 56 -14.82 -9.66 20.29
CA SER A 56 -14.34 -8.94 19.10
C SER A 56 -12.99 -8.27 19.37
N PRO A 57 -12.13 -8.10 18.36
CA PRO A 57 -10.91 -7.30 18.50
C PRO A 57 -11.23 -5.87 18.95
N THR A 58 -10.35 -5.30 19.74
CA THR A 58 -10.44 -3.92 20.21
C THR A 58 -9.31 -3.09 19.61
N ILE A 59 -9.65 -1.91 19.08
CA ILE A 59 -8.70 -0.95 18.54
C ILE A 59 -8.56 0.21 19.52
N VAL A 60 -7.31 0.57 19.81
CA VAL A 60 -6.94 1.78 20.56
C VAL A 60 -6.12 2.65 19.63
N LEU A 61 -6.67 3.79 19.23
CA LEU A 61 -6.02 4.69 18.29
C LEU A 61 -5.08 5.65 19.02
N ASP A 62 -3.88 5.79 18.46
CA ASP A 62 -2.97 6.85 18.88
C ASP A 62 -3.43 8.21 18.32
N THR A 63 -3.03 9.29 18.98
CA THR A 63 -3.31 10.64 18.48
C THR A 63 -2.39 11.04 17.34
N THR A 64 -1.32 10.28 17.11
CA THR A 64 -0.36 10.52 16.04
C THR A 64 -1.01 10.31 14.68
N ARG A 65 -0.86 11.31 13.81
CA ARG A 65 -1.31 11.27 12.44
C ARG A 65 -0.15 10.98 11.52
N ILE A 66 -0.43 10.31 10.43
CA ILE A 66 0.53 10.07 9.36
C ILE A 66 0.01 10.67 8.05
N ASP A 67 0.94 11.04 7.19
CA ASP A 67 0.69 11.33 5.80
C ASP A 67 0.76 10.00 5.03
N PRO A 68 -0.35 9.47 4.50
CA PRO A 68 -0.37 8.16 3.84
C PRO A 68 0.42 8.14 2.53
N TYR A 69 0.71 9.33 1.96
CA TYR A 69 1.48 9.46 0.72
C TYR A 69 2.99 9.46 0.94
N ARG A 70 3.46 9.46 2.18
CA ARG A 70 4.88 9.40 2.53
C ARG A 70 5.28 8.01 2.98
N ASN A 71 6.48 7.62 2.66
CA ASN A 71 7.06 6.40 3.20
C ASN A 71 7.15 6.48 4.71
N TYR A 72 6.76 5.43 5.40
CA TYR A 72 6.85 5.36 6.86
C TYR A 72 7.09 3.94 7.36
N LYS A 73 7.59 3.84 8.59
CA LYS A 73 7.75 2.62 9.36
C LYS A 73 7.08 2.76 10.70
N TYR A 74 6.21 1.81 11.04
CA TYR A 74 5.52 1.77 12.32
C TYR A 74 5.68 0.40 12.96
N TYR A 75 6.15 0.35 14.19
CA TYR A 75 6.34 -0.92 14.88
C TYR A 75 6.13 -0.83 16.39
N LEU A 76 5.80 -1.97 16.98
CA LEU A 76 5.69 -2.19 18.41
C LEU A 76 6.80 -3.11 18.91
N HIS A 77 7.20 -2.88 20.15
CA HIS A 77 7.92 -3.83 20.97
C HIS A 77 7.01 -4.20 22.14
N PHE A 78 6.53 -5.43 22.18
CA PHE A 78 5.43 -5.85 23.04
C PHE A 78 5.69 -7.22 23.65
N ALA A 79 5.05 -7.50 24.79
CA ALA A 79 4.96 -8.80 25.40
C ALA A 79 3.49 -9.18 25.64
N ASN A 80 3.18 -10.46 25.51
CA ASN A 80 1.89 -10.98 25.93
C ASN A 80 1.85 -11.06 27.46
N LEU A 81 0.78 -10.54 28.06
CA LEU A 81 0.53 -10.69 29.49
C LEU A 81 -0.23 -11.99 29.72
N HIS A 82 0.50 -13.06 30.00
CA HIS A 82 -0.11 -14.37 30.28
C HIS A 82 -0.41 -14.54 31.74
N ASN A 83 -1.45 -15.29 31.99
CA ASN A 83 -1.56 -15.97 33.26
C ASN A 83 -0.59 -17.17 33.29
N LYS A 84 0.39 -17.15 34.17
CA LYS A 84 1.46 -18.18 34.28
C LYS A 84 0.92 -19.59 34.53
N GLU A 85 -0.38 -19.75 34.76
CA GLU A 85 -1.03 -21.00 35.17
C GLU A 85 -1.74 -21.76 34.03
N GLY A 86 -1.50 -21.41 32.78
CA GLY A 86 -2.01 -22.19 31.62
C GLY A 86 -3.50 -22.10 31.39
N HIS A 87 -4.19 -21.13 31.95
CA HIS A 87 -5.64 -21.01 31.83
C HIS A 87 -6.03 -20.40 30.46
N SER A 88 -7.12 -20.96 29.91
CA SER A 88 -7.77 -20.35 28.75
C SER A 88 -8.24 -18.93 29.08
N TYR A 89 -7.96 -18.00 28.19
CA TYR A 89 -8.48 -16.64 28.31
C TYR A 89 -9.99 -16.63 28.07
N LYS A 90 -10.69 -15.80 28.84
CA LYS A 90 -12.15 -15.68 28.72
C LYS A 90 -12.51 -14.26 28.31
N ALA A 91 -13.46 -14.18 27.39
CA ALA A 91 -14.07 -12.93 26.97
C ALA A 91 -15.60 -13.04 27.02
N LEU A 92 -16.26 -11.95 27.24
CA LEU A 92 -17.72 -11.85 27.23
C LEU A 92 -18.19 -11.35 25.87
N ASP A 93 -19.24 -11.95 25.33
CA ASP A 93 -19.96 -11.42 24.20
C ASP A 93 -20.94 -10.32 24.63
N ASP A 94 -21.59 -9.68 23.64
CA ASP A 94 -22.54 -8.59 23.91
C ASP A 94 -23.77 -9.02 24.75
N ASN A 95 -24.02 -10.32 24.86
CA ASN A 95 -25.07 -10.89 25.69
C ASN A 95 -24.58 -11.32 27.09
N GLY A 96 -23.30 -11.05 27.39
CA GLY A 96 -22.69 -11.42 28.67
C GLY A 96 -22.28 -12.91 28.78
N LYS A 97 -22.33 -13.69 27.70
CA LYS A 97 -21.91 -15.08 27.69
C LYS A 97 -20.38 -15.18 27.59
N SER A 98 -19.80 -16.01 28.43
CA SER A 98 -18.36 -16.24 28.46
C SER A 98 -17.91 -17.22 27.36
N HIS A 99 -16.86 -16.84 26.63
CA HIS A 99 -16.20 -17.66 25.62
C HIS A 99 -14.74 -17.84 26.01
N SER A 100 -14.21 -19.05 25.75
CA SER A 100 -12.80 -19.38 26.02
C SER A 100 -11.99 -19.33 24.71
N TYR A 101 -10.78 -18.84 24.79
CA TYR A 101 -9.86 -18.71 23.65
C TYR A 101 -8.56 -19.47 23.95
N SER A 102 -8.08 -20.20 22.95
CA SER A 102 -6.81 -20.96 23.01
C SER A 102 -5.62 -20.17 22.43
N SER A 103 -5.86 -18.98 21.93
CA SER A 103 -4.82 -18.12 21.36
C SER A 103 -4.98 -16.68 21.83
N THR A 104 -3.86 -15.96 21.86
CA THR A 104 -3.83 -14.51 22.07
C THR A 104 -3.34 -13.83 20.81
N SER A 105 -3.84 -12.65 20.54
CA SER A 105 -3.41 -11.87 19.39
C SER A 105 -3.37 -10.39 19.69
N CYS A 106 -2.38 -9.73 19.12
CA CYS A 106 -2.24 -8.28 19.17
C CYS A 106 -1.46 -7.78 17.96
N GLY A 107 -1.44 -6.49 17.78
CA GLY A 107 -0.68 -5.91 16.67
C GLY A 107 -0.93 -4.42 16.49
N ILE A 108 -0.75 -3.99 15.27
CA ILE A 108 -0.84 -2.59 14.86
C ILE A 108 -2.01 -2.38 13.91
N VAL A 109 -2.53 -1.16 13.98
CA VAL A 109 -3.45 -0.59 13.00
C VAL A 109 -2.76 0.59 12.34
N PHE A 110 -2.86 0.70 11.04
CA PHE A 110 -2.29 1.81 10.27
C PHE A 110 -3.22 2.20 9.13
N ASN A 111 -3.03 3.39 8.61
CA ASN A 111 -3.94 4.02 7.64
C ASN A 111 -5.42 3.98 8.11
N TYR A 112 -5.66 4.24 9.40
CA TYR A 112 -7.01 4.23 9.96
C TYR A 112 -7.75 5.52 9.59
N CYS A 113 -8.88 5.36 8.92
CA CYS A 113 -9.81 6.42 8.58
C CYS A 113 -11.23 5.85 8.49
N ASP A 114 -12.18 6.45 9.22
CA ASP A 114 -13.62 6.18 9.12
C ASP A 114 -13.99 4.67 9.04
N ASP A 115 -13.54 3.88 10.02
CA ASP A 115 -13.76 2.43 10.10
C ASP A 115 -13.11 1.60 8.97
N SER A 116 -12.21 2.21 8.22
CA SER A 116 -11.37 1.54 7.22
C SER A 116 -9.91 1.64 7.65
N TYR A 117 -9.18 0.53 7.59
CA TYR A 117 -7.79 0.48 8.05
C TYR A 117 -7.08 -0.78 7.58
N TRP A 118 -5.78 -0.75 7.69
CA TRP A 118 -4.94 -1.93 7.60
C TRP A 118 -4.53 -2.40 8.99
N SER A 119 -4.36 -3.69 9.17
CA SER A 119 -3.85 -4.26 10.41
C SER A 119 -2.83 -5.35 10.19
N VAL A 120 -1.84 -5.40 11.07
CA VAL A 120 -0.94 -6.54 11.21
C VAL A 120 -1.19 -7.14 12.59
N MET A 121 -1.63 -8.39 12.62
CA MET A 121 -1.89 -9.15 13.83
C MET A 121 -0.83 -10.22 14.02
N ALA A 122 -0.25 -10.28 15.20
CA ALA A 122 0.57 -11.38 15.69
C ALA A 122 -0.29 -12.26 16.60
N GLN A 123 -0.54 -13.49 16.19
CA GLN A 123 -1.33 -14.45 16.94
C GLN A 123 -0.45 -15.57 17.47
N CYS A 124 -0.49 -15.79 18.77
CA CYS A 124 0.21 -16.86 19.46
C CYS A 124 -0.79 -17.92 19.92
N ASP A 125 -0.52 -19.17 19.65
CA ASP A 125 -1.27 -20.29 20.21
C ASP A 125 -0.89 -20.46 21.68
N ASN A 126 -1.87 -20.57 22.56
CA ASN A 126 -1.63 -20.75 24.01
C ASN A 126 -0.97 -22.09 24.32
N SER A 127 -1.22 -23.13 23.52
CA SER A 127 -0.56 -24.43 23.69
C SER A 127 0.95 -24.32 23.44
N SER A 128 1.37 -23.47 22.49
CA SER A 128 2.78 -23.24 22.20
C SER A 128 3.51 -22.39 23.24
N LEU A 129 2.77 -21.64 24.08
CA LEU A 129 3.35 -20.81 25.14
C LEU A 129 3.92 -21.63 26.32
N PHE A 130 3.36 -22.81 26.54
CA PHE A 130 3.72 -23.70 27.65
C PHE A 130 4.53 -24.91 27.20
N ASN A 131 4.81 -25.03 25.93
CA ASN A 131 5.61 -26.11 25.41
C ASN A 131 7.09 -25.86 25.71
N GLU A 132 7.73 -26.79 26.38
CA GLU A 132 9.17 -26.74 26.69
C GLU A 132 10.05 -26.89 25.43
N SER A 133 9.51 -27.45 24.36
CA SER A 133 10.19 -27.59 23.08
C SER A 133 10.17 -26.26 22.30
N VAL A 134 11.36 -25.72 22.05
CA VAL A 134 11.53 -24.49 21.26
C VAL A 134 10.97 -24.65 19.84
N ASP A 135 11.02 -25.84 19.29
CA ASP A 135 10.65 -26.18 17.92
C ASP A 135 9.13 -26.09 17.67
N GLU A 136 8.31 -26.07 18.72
CA GLU A 136 6.85 -26.00 18.61
C GLU A 136 6.29 -24.58 18.84
N ARG A 137 7.14 -23.63 19.23
CA ARG A 137 6.72 -22.24 19.41
C ARG A 137 6.49 -21.60 18.06
N SER A 138 5.31 -21.06 17.87
CA SER A 138 4.99 -20.37 16.63
C SER A 138 4.10 -19.17 16.83
N MET A 139 4.30 -18.18 15.98
CA MET A 139 3.46 -16.99 15.89
C MET A 139 2.97 -16.87 14.44
N THR A 140 1.67 -16.68 14.27
CA THR A 140 1.11 -16.38 12.95
C THR A 140 0.97 -14.88 12.80
N ILE A 141 1.62 -14.33 11.79
CA ILE A 141 1.52 -12.93 11.41
C ILE A 141 0.53 -12.80 10.26
N THR A 142 -0.49 -11.98 10.44
CA THR A 142 -1.55 -11.79 9.44
C THR A 142 -1.68 -10.32 9.07
N LEU A 143 -1.55 -10.01 7.79
CA LEU A 143 -1.90 -8.72 7.21
C LEU A 143 -3.35 -8.77 6.75
N SER A 144 -4.16 -7.83 7.21
CA SER A 144 -5.56 -7.70 6.84
C SER A 144 -5.89 -6.26 6.45
N LYS A 145 -6.86 -6.12 5.56
CA LYS A 145 -7.51 -4.86 5.21
C LYS A 145 -8.95 -4.88 5.75
N VAL A 146 -9.35 -3.80 6.37
CA VAL A 146 -10.74 -3.60 6.80
C VAL A 146 -11.31 -2.41 6.03
N THR A 147 -12.44 -2.63 5.36
CA THR A 147 -13.14 -1.60 4.61
C THR A 147 -14.58 -1.52 5.12
N LYS A 148 -14.92 -0.39 5.73
CA LYS A 148 -16.26 -0.17 6.34
C LYS A 148 -16.67 -1.33 7.26
N GLY A 149 -15.75 -1.72 8.15
CA GLY A 149 -15.95 -2.78 9.13
C GLY A 149 -15.88 -4.22 8.58
N LYS A 150 -15.69 -4.44 7.28
CA LYS A 150 -15.51 -5.77 6.68
C LYS A 150 -14.03 -6.12 6.58
N THR A 151 -13.63 -7.20 7.23
CA THR A 151 -12.25 -7.67 7.24
C THR A 151 -11.98 -8.60 6.07
N GLN A 152 -10.88 -8.34 5.37
CA GLN A 152 -10.29 -9.19 4.36
C GLN A 152 -8.87 -9.56 4.79
N VAL A 153 -8.57 -10.84 4.91
CA VAL A 153 -7.20 -11.33 5.10
C VAL A 153 -6.48 -11.25 3.76
N ILE A 154 -5.37 -10.56 3.73
CA ILE A 154 -4.54 -10.36 2.52
C ILE A 154 -3.47 -11.45 2.44
N LYS A 155 -2.68 -11.58 3.51
CA LYS A 155 -1.60 -12.57 3.60
C LYS A 155 -1.38 -12.99 5.05
N SER A 156 -0.86 -14.21 5.22
CA SER A 156 -0.39 -14.71 6.51
C SER A 156 0.94 -15.43 6.36
N ALA A 157 1.77 -15.35 7.39
CA ALA A 157 3.03 -16.09 7.51
C ALA A 157 3.15 -16.67 8.91
N LYS A 158 3.73 -17.86 9.02
CA LYS A 158 4.04 -18.51 10.29
C LYS A 158 5.52 -18.31 10.60
N LEU A 159 5.81 -17.79 11.78
CA LEU A 159 7.17 -17.69 12.34
C LEU A 159 7.39 -18.83 13.31
N THR A 160 8.49 -19.55 13.14
CA THR A 160 9.00 -20.55 14.04
C THR A 160 10.41 -20.12 14.46
N ASP A 161 10.87 -20.52 15.61
CA ASP A 161 12.26 -20.38 16.09
C ASP A 161 12.78 -18.95 16.38
N ALA A 162 12.02 -17.91 16.07
CA ALA A 162 12.48 -16.52 16.18
C ALA A 162 11.68 -15.70 17.21
N VAL A 163 10.86 -16.33 18.03
CA VAL A 163 9.90 -15.62 18.86
C VAL A 163 9.87 -16.20 20.28
N ASP A 164 10.25 -15.41 21.28
CA ASP A 164 10.00 -15.76 22.66
C ASP A 164 8.53 -15.45 22.99
N LEU A 165 7.74 -16.51 23.07
CA LEU A 165 6.32 -16.43 23.39
C LEU A 165 6.02 -16.46 24.89
N THR A 166 7.02 -16.76 25.73
CA THR A 166 6.77 -17.06 27.15
C THR A 166 7.03 -15.90 28.08
N THR A 167 8.12 -15.18 27.91
CA THR A 167 8.56 -14.14 28.85
C THR A 167 9.16 -12.92 28.19
N GLY A 168 9.42 -13.00 26.88
CA GLY A 168 10.15 -11.98 26.14
C GLY A 168 9.25 -10.99 25.42
N PHE A 169 9.91 -9.94 24.98
CA PHE A 169 9.30 -8.95 24.10
C PHE A 169 9.56 -9.31 22.65
N ASN A 170 8.57 -9.08 21.83
CA ASN A 170 8.62 -9.32 20.39
C ASN A 170 8.37 -8.03 19.63
N TYR A 171 8.90 -7.96 18.42
CA TYR A 171 8.59 -6.89 17.49
C TYR A 171 7.51 -7.32 16.51
N VAL A 172 6.60 -6.41 16.24
CA VAL A 172 5.68 -6.47 15.09
C VAL A 172 5.56 -5.08 14.50
N GLY A 173 5.57 -4.99 13.18
CA GLY A 173 5.49 -3.69 12.53
C GLY A 173 5.27 -3.78 11.04
N VAL A 174 5.25 -2.62 10.44
CA VAL A 174 5.07 -2.43 9.02
C VAL A 174 6.02 -1.35 8.51
N GLN A 175 6.52 -1.55 7.32
CA GLN A 175 7.12 -0.50 6.51
C GLN A 175 6.24 -0.33 5.27
N VAL A 176 5.77 0.89 5.08
CA VAL A 176 5.03 1.29 3.87
C VAL A 176 5.95 2.18 3.07
N ALA A 177 6.33 1.74 1.89
CA ALA A 177 7.25 2.46 1.03
C ALA A 177 6.95 2.17 -0.44
N ASP A 178 6.84 3.23 -1.22
CA ASP A 178 6.70 3.17 -2.68
C ASP A 178 5.57 2.22 -3.13
N GLY A 179 4.41 2.33 -2.49
CA GLY A 179 3.24 1.49 -2.79
C GLY A 179 3.32 0.05 -2.29
N ASN A 180 4.35 -0.30 -1.48
CA ASN A 180 4.50 -1.64 -0.92
C ASN A 180 4.34 -1.62 0.60
N ILE A 181 3.72 -2.66 1.12
CA ILE A 181 3.66 -2.97 2.54
C ILE A 181 4.61 -4.13 2.80
N SER A 182 5.66 -3.88 3.57
CA SER A 182 6.52 -4.93 4.15
C SER A 182 6.13 -5.13 5.60
N VAL A 183 5.61 -6.30 5.94
CA VAL A 183 5.31 -6.66 7.32
C VAL A 183 6.56 -7.26 7.95
N MET A 184 6.85 -6.78 9.15
CA MET A 184 8.08 -7.09 9.86
C MET A 184 7.75 -7.65 11.24
N ALA A 185 8.44 -8.71 11.64
CA ALA A 185 8.30 -9.29 12.98
C ALA A 185 9.60 -9.98 13.42
N GLY A 186 9.71 -10.27 14.70
CA GLY A 186 10.82 -11.04 15.28
C GLY A 186 11.00 -10.79 16.77
N GLU A 187 11.85 -11.58 17.40
CA GLU A 187 12.15 -11.47 18.82
C GLU A 187 13.12 -10.30 19.10
N ASN A 188 14.31 -10.35 18.54
CA ASN A 188 15.39 -9.42 18.83
C ASN A 188 15.55 -8.30 17.81
N LYS A 189 14.98 -8.49 16.62
CA LYS A 189 15.01 -7.54 15.51
C LYS A 189 13.80 -7.69 14.59
N LEU A 190 13.53 -6.63 13.86
CA LEU A 190 12.52 -6.64 12.80
C LEU A 190 13.08 -7.31 11.55
N ASN A 191 12.54 -8.47 11.21
CA ASN A 191 12.79 -9.15 9.94
C ASN A 191 11.54 -9.01 9.05
N GLU A 192 11.73 -8.85 7.75
CA GLU A 192 10.62 -8.90 6.80
C GLU A 192 10.07 -10.33 6.74
N VAL A 193 8.77 -10.48 6.92
CA VAL A 193 8.08 -11.79 6.96
C VAL A 193 7.10 -11.97 5.82
N LEU A 194 6.52 -10.89 5.33
CA LEU A 194 5.69 -10.89 4.13
C LEU A 194 5.62 -9.50 3.50
N THR A 195 5.33 -9.47 2.20
CA THR A 195 5.15 -8.23 1.44
C THR A 195 3.83 -8.25 0.67
N TYR A 196 3.30 -7.07 0.43
CA TYR A 196 2.11 -6.85 -0.38
C TYR A 196 2.27 -5.53 -1.14
N SER A 197 2.04 -5.57 -2.45
CA SER A 197 1.99 -4.35 -3.27
C SER A 197 0.58 -3.81 -3.24
N MET A 198 0.42 -2.59 -2.73
CA MET A 198 -0.87 -1.90 -2.72
C MET A 198 -1.20 -1.40 -4.12
N PRO A 199 -2.39 -1.66 -4.63
CA PRO A 199 -2.93 -0.92 -5.77
C PRO A 199 -2.98 0.58 -5.45
N ASN A 200 -2.65 1.42 -6.42
CA ASN A 200 -2.63 2.88 -6.24
C ASN A 200 -3.95 3.46 -5.72
N GLU A 201 -5.08 2.85 -6.10
CA GLU A 201 -6.42 3.22 -5.64
C GLU A 201 -6.60 3.14 -4.12
N GLU A 202 -5.79 2.35 -3.44
CA GLU A 202 -5.86 2.18 -1.98
C GLU A 202 -5.15 3.29 -1.20
N LEU A 203 -4.37 4.13 -1.88
CA LEU A 203 -3.69 5.30 -1.32
C LEU A 203 -4.54 6.57 -1.46
N GLU A 204 -5.66 6.52 -2.19
CA GLU A 204 -6.48 7.70 -2.43
C GLU A 204 -7.24 8.16 -1.17
N GLY A 205 -7.04 9.41 -0.85
CA GLY A 205 -8.12 10.26 -0.38
C GLY A 205 -8.25 10.53 1.09
N THR A 206 -7.21 10.45 1.98
CA THR A 206 -7.43 10.89 3.35
C THR A 206 -6.21 11.56 3.99
N ASP A 207 -6.31 12.86 4.17
CA ASP A 207 -5.29 13.69 4.86
C ASP A 207 -5.18 13.44 6.38
N ASN A 208 -5.98 12.52 6.94
CA ASN A 208 -6.14 12.36 8.38
C ASN A 208 -6.05 10.91 8.86
N VAL A 209 -5.16 10.13 8.30
CA VAL A 209 -4.99 8.75 8.76
C VAL A 209 -4.20 8.67 10.06
N ARG A 210 -4.54 7.70 10.89
CA ARG A 210 -3.91 7.46 12.19
C ARG A 210 -3.32 6.06 12.25
N VAL A 211 -2.45 5.90 13.22
CA VAL A 211 -1.92 4.61 13.67
C VAL A 211 -2.53 4.25 15.01
N GLY A 212 -2.40 2.99 15.38
CA GLY A 212 -2.90 2.52 16.67
C GLY A 212 -2.54 1.07 16.93
N TYR A 213 -3.20 0.54 17.93
CA TYR A 213 -3.01 -0.81 18.45
C TYR A 213 -4.27 -1.62 18.24
N ILE A 214 -4.11 -2.91 17.97
CA ILE A 214 -5.22 -3.84 17.91
C ILE A 214 -4.95 -4.99 18.88
N VAL A 215 -5.93 -5.29 19.73
CA VAL A 215 -5.87 -6.37 20.73
C VAL A 215 -6.99 -7.35 20.45
N GLY A 216 -6.65 -8.58 20.19
CA GLY A 216 -7.61 -9.63 19.88
C GLY A 216 -8.48 -10.05 21.06
N PRO A 217 -9.43 -10.96 20.83
CA PRO A 217 -10.33 -11.45 21.86
C PRO A 217 -9.58 -12.02 23.06
N ALA A 218 -10.05 -11.69 24.25
CA ALA A 218 -9.52 -12.19 25.52
C ALA A 218 -8.00 -11.98 25.73
N ALA A 219 -7.38 -11.07 24.97
CA ALA A 219 -5.93 -10.84 25.04
C ALA A 219 -5.58 -9.69 25.99
N ALA A 220 -4.38 -9.77 26.54
CA ALA A 220 -3.75 -8.70 27.29
C ALA A 220 -2.28 -8.60 26.89
N ILE A 221 -1.80 -7.39 26.69
CA ILE A 221 -0.43 -7.11 26.22
C ILE A 221 0.19 -5.96 27.00
N ALA A 222 1.51 -5.97 27.08
CA ALA A 222 2.31 -4.84 27.53
C ALA A 222 3.17 -4.34 26.35
N ILE A 223 3.07 -3.08 26.04
CA ILE A 223 3.87 -2.41 25.00
C ILE A 223 4.94 -1.59 25.69
N GLU A 224 6.20 -1.91 25.43
CA GLU A 224 7.33 -1.13 25.93
C GLU A 224 7.57 0.09 25.06
N ARG A 225 7.39 -0.07 23.76
CA ARG A 225 7.71 0.96 22.77
C ARG A 225 6.83 0.84 21.54
N ALA A 226 6.37 1.96 21.08
CA ALA A 226 5.79 2.12 19.77
C ALA A 226 6.52 3.25 19.04
N VAL A 227 6.98 3.00 17.83
CA VAL A 227 7.79 3.94 17.08
C VAL A 227 7.21 4.13 15.70
N LEU A 228 6.93 5.38 15.36
CA LEU A 228 6.58 5.81 14.00
C LEU A 228 7.75 6.64 13.45
N SER A 229 8.27 6.24 12.32
CA SER A 229 9.25 7.00 11.54
C SER A 229 8.67 7.28 10.17
N GLN A 230 8.56 8.55 9.80
CA GLN A 230 7.99 8.97 8.53
C GLN A 230 9.05 9.70 7.70
N SER A 231 9.08 9.43 6.38
CA SER A 231 9.95 10.11 5.43
C SER A 231 9.62 11.60 5.39
N THR A 232 10.66 12.42 5.35
CA THR A 232 10.54 13.87 5.09
C THR A 232 10.55 14.19 3.59
N VAL A 233 10.85 13.19 2.76
CA VAL A 233 10.86 13.30 1.29
C VAL A 233 9.51 12.82 0.77
N GLU A 234 8.91 13.60 -0.13
CA GLU A 234 7.70 13.19 -0.85
C GLU A 234 7.95 11.85 -1.58
N PRO A 235 6.96 10.95 -1.62
CA PRO A 235 7.08 9.73 -2.41
C PRO A 235 7.37 10.10 -3.86
N ASN A 236 8.16 9.25 -4.53
CA ASN A 236 8.37 9.44 -5.96
C ASN A 236 7.02 9.32 -6.69
N PRO A 237 6.53 10.36 -7.37
CA PRO A 237 5.25 10.28 -8.07
C PRO A 237 5.14 9.09 -9.02
N ALA A 238 6.26 8.66 -9.61
CA ALA A 238 6.30 7.51 -10.48
C ALA A 238 5.92 6.22 -9.75
N SER A 239 6.37 6.02 -8.50
CA SER A 239 6.06 4.80 -7.74
C SER A 239 4.58 4.68 -7.39
N LEU A 240 3.86 5.80 -7.29
CA LEU A 240 2.42 5.80 -7.05
C LEU A 240 1.60 5.39 -8.28
N LEU A 241 2.23 5.40 -9.46
CA LEU A 241 1.60 5.01 -10.72
C LEU A 241 1.95 3.59 -11.16
N GLU A 242 2.80 2.90 -10.40
CA GLU A 242 3.12 1.50 -10.68
C GLU A 242 1.89 0.62 -10.52
N THR A 243 1.72 -0.31 -11.47
CA THR A 243 0.65 -1.32 -11.38
C THR A 243 1.23 -2.73 -11.51
N GLN A 244 0.40 -3.73 -11.29
CA GLN A 244 0.76 -5.13 -11.55
C GLN A 244 0.72 -5.51 -13.04
N TRP A 245 0.34 -4.61 -13.93
CA TRP A 245 0.11 -4.89 -15.34
C TRP A 245 1.41 -4.86 -16.14
N THR A 246 2.05 -6.01 -16.28
CA THR A 246 3.07 -6.22 -17.30
C THR A 246 2.41 -6.51 -18.66
N ARG A 247 3.19 -6.42 -19.74
CA ARG A 247 2.69 -6.74 -21.08
C ARG A 247 2.10 -8.16 -21.14
N GLU A 248 2.80 -9.12 -20.55
CA GLU A 248 2.38 -10.53 -20.51
C GLU A 248 1.11 -10.74 -19.65
N ALA A 249 0.94 -9.94 -18.58
CA ALA A 249 -0.26 -9.98 -17.76
C ALA A 249 -1.46 -9.43 -18.53
N LEU A 250 -1.29 -8.33 -19.26
CA LEU A 250 -2.31 -7.72 -20.12
C LEU A 250 -2.72 -8.67 -21.25
N ASP A 251 -1.76 -9.27 -21.96
CA ASP A 251 -2.05 -10.20 -23.05
C ASP A 251 -2.85 -11.40 -22.57
N ARG A 252 -2.50 -11.97 -21.38
CA ARG A 252 -3.28 -13.07 -20.78
C ARG A 252 -4.68 -12.64 -20.35
N HIS A 253 -4.80 -11.44 -19.83
CA HIS A 253 -6.09 -10.88 -19.40
C HIS A 253 -7.02 -10.66 -20.62
N PHE A 254 -6.52 -10.02 -21.67
CA PHE A 254 -7.30 -9.73 -22.87
C PHE A 254 -7.70 -10.97 -23.64
N ALA A 255 -6.87 -12.03 -23.65
CA ALA A 255 -7.23 -13.31 -24.24
C ALA A 255 -8.45 -13.98 -23.58
N GLN A 256 -8.79 -13.61 -22.35
CA GLN A 256 -9.93 -14.15 -21.60
C GLN A 256 -11.11 -13.17 -21.49
N SER A 257 -10.88 -11.89 -21.78
CA SER A 257 -11.87 -10.85 -21.65
C SER A 257 -12.94 -10.97 -22.74
N LYS A 258 -14.20 -10.70 -22.35
CA LYS A 258 -15.35 -10.55 -23.25
C LYS A 258 -15.79 -9.10 -23.39
N ASN A 259 -15.15 -8.18 -22.68
CA ASN A 259 -15.48 -6.77 -22.72
C ASN A 259 -14.96 -6.16 -24.03
N PRO A 260 -15.83 -5.60 -24.89
CA PRO A 260 -15.40 -5.09 -26.20
C PRO A 260 -14.49 -3.87 -26.12
N TYR A 261 -14.42 -3.20 -24.97
CA TYR A 261 -13.59 -2.02 -24.79
C TYR A 261 -12.19 -2.34 -24.23
N GLU A 262 -12.01 -3.48 -23.58
CA GLU A 262 -10.70 -3.92 -23.13
C GLU A 262 -9.75 -4.21 -24.29
N GLY A 263 -8.47 -3.99 -24.08
CA GLY A 263 -7.42 -4.20 -25.07
C GLY A 263 -6.50 -3.00 -25.24
N TYR A 264 -5.69 -3.05 -26.29
CA TYR A 264 -4.75 -1.98 -26.62
C TYR A 264 -5.37 -0.92 -27.49
N TRP A 265 -4.99 0.32 -27.23
CA TRP A 265 -5.48 1.50 -27.92
C TRP A 265 -4.28 2.39 -28.29
N THR A 266 -4.21 2.80 -29.55
CA THR A 266 -3.10 3.61 -30.05
C THR A 266 -3.58 4.97 -30.52
N TYR A 267 -2.74 5.97 -30.40
CA TYR A 267 -3.01 7.35 -30.80
C TYR A 267 -3.45 7.42 -32.28
N LEU A 268 -4.58 8.07 -32.52
CA LEU A 268 -5.21 8.16 -33.84
C LEU A 268 -4.93 9.45 -34.58
N ASP A 269 -4.86 10.59 -33.90
CA ASP A 269 -4.78 11.93 -34.52
C ASP A 269 -3.39 12.19 -35.09
N ARG A 270 -3.23 12.01 -36.41
CA ARG A 270 -1.95 12.19 -37.11
C ARG A 270 -1.62 13.65 -37.42
N ASP A 271 -2.64 14.52 -37.59
CA ASP A 271 -2.51 15.82 -38.22
C ASP A 271 -2.64 17.02 -37.28
N MET A 272 -2.86 16.82 -35.99
CA MET A 272 -2.94 17.92 -35.03
C MET A 272 -1.58 18.11 -34.34
N GLU A 273 -0.68 18.82 -34.97
CA GLU A 273 0.73 18.96 -34.58
C GLU A 273 0.97 19.49 -33.15
N ASP A 274 0.05 20.25 -32.56
CA ASP A 274 0.27 20.90 -31.26
C ASP A 274 -0.38 20.19 -30.08
N THR A 275 -1.41 19.35 -30.30
CA THR A 275 -2.18 18.78 -29.21
C THR A 275 -1.41 17.70 -28.45
N TRP A 276 -0.66 16.87 -29.15
CA TRP A 276 0.13 15.81 -28.51
C TRP A 276 1.29 16.36 -27.67
N LEU A 277 1.89 17.49 -28.07
CA LEU A 277 2.92 18.17 -27.27
C LEU A 277 2.36 18.64 -25.93
N LYS A 278 1.15 19.20 -25.94
CA LYS A 278 0.45 19.65 -24.72
C LYS A 278 0.09 18.50 -23.79
N LEU A 279 -0.22 17.33 -24.35
CA LEU A 279 -0.61 16.14 -23.61
C LEU A 279 0.54 15.17 -23.36
N GLY A 280 1.74 15.46 -23.87
CA GLY A 280 2.99 14.78 -23.51
C GLY A 280 3.42 13.66 -24.44
N GLY A 281 2.63 13.24 -25.44
CA GLY A 281 3.05 12.22 -26.38
C GLY A 281 1.94 11.61 -27.23
N ARG A 282 2.33 10.68 -28.11
CA ARG A 282 1.45 9.84 -28.94
C ARG A 282 1.31 8.47 -28.29
N TYR A 283 0.51 8.41 -27.27
CA TYR A 283 0.45 7.25 -26.38
C TYR A 283 -0.16 6.00 -27.03
N THR A 284 0.36 4.86 -26.66
CA THR A 284 -0.34 3.59 -26.68
C THR A 284 -0.70 3.23 -25.25
N ILE A 285 -1.96 2.93 -25.00
CA ILE A 285 -2.49 2.57 -23.69
C ILE A 285 -3.20 1.22 -23.76
N ALA A 286 -3.32 0.55 -22.63
CA ALA A 286 -4.20 -0.59 -22.45
C ALA A 286 -5.38 -0.17 -21.56
N LEU A 287 -6.58 -0.57 -21.92
CA LEU A 287 -7.78 -0.39 -21.10
C LEU A 287 -8.09 -1.70 -20.37
N VAL A 288 -8.21 -1.62 -19.06
CA VAL A 288 -8.53 -2.74 -18.19
C VAL A 288 -9.80 -2.40 -17.41
N GLU A 289 -10.81 -3.26 -17.46
CA GLU A 289 -12.05 -3.08 -16.74
C GLU A 289 -11.84 -3.13 -15.22
N THR A 290 -12.53 -2.24 -14.53
CA THR A 290 -12.60 -2.18 -13.06
C THR A 290 -14.06 -2.22 -12.61
N THR A 291 -14.31 -2.31 -11.33
CA THR A 291 -15.69 -2.28 -10.80
C THR A 291 -16.43 -0.97 -11.07
N SER A 292 -15.70 0.12 -11.34
CA SER A 292 -16.26 1.47 -11.53
C SER A 292 -16.10 2.02 -12.94
N GLY A 293 -15.42 1.32 -13.83
CA GLY A 293 -15.11 1.78 -15.20
C GLY A 293 -13.87 1.13 -15.76
N TYR A 294 -12.85 1.90 -16.14
CA TYR A 294 -11.62 1.38 -16.74
C TYR A 294 -10.38 2.07 -16.19
N ASP A 295 -9.32 1.31 -15.97
CA ASP A 295 -7.97 1.83 -15.83
C ASP A 295 -7.30 1.98 -17.19
N LEU A 296 -6.57 3.07 -17.35
CA LEU A 296 -5.74 3.33 -18.53
C LEU A 296 -4.29 3.05 -18.14
N ILE A 297 -3.72 2.00 -18.71
CA ILE A 297 -2.34 1.58 -18.43
C ILE A 297 -1.43 2.06 -19.56
N TYR A 298 -0.37 2.74 -19.21
CA TYR A 298 0.65 3.20 -20.15
C TYR A 298 1.43 2.03 -20.75
N ILE A 299 1.55 2.02 -22.07
CA ILE A 299 2.33 1.01 -22.79
C ILE A 299 3.54 1.67 -23.46
N ASP A 300 3.32 2.74 -24.22
CA ASP A 300 4.37 3.43 -24.96
C ASP A 300 3.90 4.82 -25.43
N GLY A 301 4.81 5.57 -26.10
CA GLY A 301 4.49 6.78 -26.85
C GLY A 301 4.69 8.10 -26.11
N ALA A 302 5.20 8.09 -24.87
CA ALA A 302 5.63 9.32 -24.19
C ALA A 302 6.76 9.99 -24.97
N GLN A 303 6.65 11.31 -25.22
CA GLN A 303 7.66 12.11 -25.93
C GLN A 303 8.20 13.23 -25.03
N VAL A 304 7.34 13.83 -24.23
CA VAL A 304 7.72 14.78 -23.18
C VAL A 304 7.98 14.01 -21.91
N LYS A 305 9.11 14.29 -21.24
CA LYS A 305 9.52 13.60 -20.00
C LYS A 305 9.53 12.07 -20.12
N LYS A 306 9.91 11.56 -21.30
CA LYS A 306 9.89 10.13 -21.62
C LYS A 306 10.55 9.25 -20.54
N SER A 307 11.62 9.74 -19.90
CA SER A 307 12.36 8.99 -18.87
C SER A 307 11.57 8.75 -17.56
N LEU A 308 10.44 9.44 -17.36
CA LEU A 308 9.57 9.23 -16.21
C LEU A 308 8.59 8.08 -16.42
N TRP A 309 8.37 7.68 -17.69
CA TRP A 309 7.34 6.71 -18.03
C TRP A 309 7.94 5.36 -18.42
N HIS A 310 7.36 4.29 -17.88
CA HIS A 310 7.66 2.93 -18.31
C HIS A 310 6.37 2.09 -18.41
N PRO A 311 6.36 1.05 -19.26
CA PRO A 311 5.18 0.22 -19.47
C PRO A 311 4.63 -0.35 -18.16
N GLY A 312 3.30 -0.36 -18.03
CA GLY A 312 2.62 -0.85 -16.83
C GLY A 312 2.24 0.25 -15.84
N MET A 313 2.69 1.49 -16.01
CA MET A 313 2.25 2.60 -15.17
C MET A 313 0.79 2.99 -15.46
N LYS A 314 0.05 3.40 -14.42
CA LYS A 314 -1.29 3.97 -14.59
C LYS A 314 -1.19 5.31 -15.32
N LYS A 315 -1.90 5.44 -16.44
CA LYS A 315 -1.99 6.66 -17.26
C LYS A 315 -3.23 7.48 -16.96
N GLY A 316 -4.20 6.86 -16.33
CA GLY A 316 -5.45 7.48 -15.94
C GLY A 316 -6.52 6.45 -15.59
N GLU A 317 -7.70 6.95 -15.37
CA GLU A 317 -8.90 6.13 -15.14
C GLU A 317 -10.14 6.76 -15.79
N MET A 318 -11.10 5.92 -16.09
CA MET A 318 -12.42 6.33 -16.56
C MET A 318 -13.48 5.71 -15.65
N LYS A 319 -14.37 6.53 -15.12
CA LYS A 319 -15.49 6.12 -14.24
C LYS A 319 -16.81 6.16 -15.00
N ASN A 320 -17.60 5.12 -14.82
CA ASN A 320 -18.94 5.02 -15.42
C ASN A 320 -19.80 6.22 -15.02
N THR A 321 -20.61 6.70 -15.95
CA THR A 321 -21.67 7.68 -15.71
C THR A 321 -23.04 7.03 -15.85
N ILE A 322 -24.11 7.81 -15.67
CA ILE A 322 -25.47 7.35 -15.94
C ILE A 322 -25.76 7.13 -17.44
N PHE A 323 -24.88 7.62 -18.30
CA PHE A 323 -25.00 7.46 -19.75
C PHE A 323 -24.04 6.37 -20.23
N SER A 324 -24.52 5.43 -21.04
CA SER A 324 -23.68 4.45 -21.70
C SER A 324 -22.62 5.13 -22.57
N ASP A 325 -21.45 4.51 -22.67
CA ASP A 325 -20.32 4.95 -23.51
C ASP A 325 -19.76 6.36 -23.17
N ASN A 326 -20.18 6.93 -22.04
CA ASN A 326 -19.68 8.21 -21.52
C ASN A 326 -19.11 8.03 -20.13
N PHE A 327 -17.92 8.56 -19.93
CA PHE A 327 -17.16 8.41 -18.70
C PHE A 327 -16.64 9.78 -18.25
N THR A 328 -16.54 9.93 -16.93
CA THR A 328 -15.67 10.94 -16.33
C THR A 328 -14.36 10.29 -15.93
N GLY A 329 -13.30 11.04 -15.76
CA GLY A 329 -12.04 10.37 -15.40
C GLY A 329 -10.93 11.30 -14.97
N THR A 330 -9.78 10.68 -14.82
CA THR A 330 -8.51 11.33 -14.52
C THR A 330 -7.49 10.94 -15.58
N TRP A 331 -6.66 11.87 -15.98
CA TRP A 331 -5.54 11.64 -16.86
C TRP A 331 -4.25 12.08 -16.15
N ILE A 332 -3.23 11.25 -16.19
CA ILE A 332 -1.92 11.62 -15.67
C ILE A 332 -1.13 12.29 -16.80
N ASP A 333 -0.68 13.51 -16.57
CA ASP A 333 0.06 14.27 -17.56
C ASP A 333 1.49 13.77 -17.77
N ALA A 334 2.29 14.48 -18.58
CA ALA A 334 3.66 14.07 -18.86
C ALA A 334 4.60 14.23 -17.65
N THR A 335 4.22 15.02 -16.66
CA THR A 335 4.99 15.29 -15.43
C THR A 335 4.57 14.43 -14.25
N LEU A 336 3.71 13.44 -14.48
CA LEU A 336 3.11 12.53 -13.50
C LEU A 336 2.08 13.21 -12.60
N GLU A 337 1.53 14.36 -13.00
CA GLU A 337 0.50 15.06 -12.25
C GLU A 337 -0.90 14.68 -12.75
N PRO A 338 -1.87 14.46 -11.84
CA PRO A 338 -3.22 14.09 -12.23
C PRO A 338 -4.01 15.30 -12.73
N ILE A 339 -4.62 15.16 -13.90
CA ILE A 339 -5.64 16.06 -14.44
C ILE A 339 -6.99 15.39 -14.20
N SER A 340 -7.71 15.84 -13.17
CA SER A 340 -9.03 15.30 -12.81
C SER A 340 -10.19 16.27 -13.08
N GLN A 341 -9.89 17.55 -13.28
CA GLN A 341 -10.91 18.56 -13.52
C GLN A 341 -11.41 18.47 -14.96
N ASP A 342 -12.72 18.20 -15.10
CA ASP A 342 -13.44 18.18 -16.39
C ASP A 342 -12.81 17.26 -17.45
N VAL A 343 -12.38 16.05 -17.06
CA VAL A 343 -11.93 15.04 -18.01
C VAL A 343 -13.12 14.13 -18.36
N TYR A 344 -13.40 14.03 -19.66
CA TYR A 344 -14.49 13.20 -20.18
C TYR A 344 -13.98 12.24 -21.24
N ALA A 345 -14.50 11.02 -21.25
CA ALA A 345 -14.18 10.04 -22.27
C ALA A 345 -15.45 9.49 -22.91
N THR A 346 -15.38 9.20 -24.21
CA THR A 346 -16.47 8.62 -24.97
C THR A 346 -15.95 7.56 -25.93
N PHE A 347 -16.71 6.48 -26.08
CA PHE A 347 -16.48 5.49 -27.13
C PHE A 347 -17.39 5.75 -28.33
N GLU A 348 -16.85 5.55 -29.52
CA GLU A 348 -17.58 5.58 -30.79
C GLU A 348 -17.45 4.20 -31.45
N SER A 349 -18.57 3.50 -31.57
CA SER A 349 -18.66 2.18 -32.21
C SER A 349 -17.67 1.13 -31.64
N GLY A 350 -17.21 1.30 -30.41
CA GLY A 350 -16.28 0.38 -29.76
C GLY A 350 -14.85 0.36 -30.32
N VAL A 351 -14.53 1.23 -31.26
CA VAL A 351 -13.22 1.25 -31.96
C VAL A 351 -12.50 2.59 -31.89
N ILE A 352 -13.19 3.67 -31.51
CA ILE A 352 -12.58 4.98 -31.24
C ILE A 352 -12.88 5.37 -29.80
N LEU A 353 -11.83 5.74 -29.06
CA LEU A 353 -11.91 6.35 -27.75
C LEU A 353 -11.47 7.81 -27.86
N THR A 354 -12.32 8.73 -27.43
CA THR A 354 -12.01 10.16 -27.37
C THR A 354 -11.98 10.60 -25.92
N ILE A 355 -10.84 11.15 -25.47
CA ILE A 355 -10.68 11.78 -24.17
C ILE A 355 -10.60 13.29 -24.35
N LYS A 356 -11.49 14.02 -23.68
CA LYS A 356 -11.63 15.48 -23.79
C LYS A 356 -11.16 16.19 -22.53
N PHE A 357 -10.47 17.28 -22.73
CA PHE A 357 -9.94 18.16 -21.69
C PHE A 357 -10.47 19.59 -21.92
N PRO A 358 -11.71 19.91 -21.55
CA PRO A 358 -12.33 21.19 -21.84
C PRO A 358 -11.55 22.38 -21.31
N VAL A 359 -10.98 22.28 -20.11
CA VAL A 359 -10.14 23.34 -19.50
C VAL A 359 -8.95 23.67 -20.40
N TYR A 360 -8.35 22.68 -21.02
CA TYR A 360 -7.21 22.85 -21.93
C TYR A 360 -7.62 23.06 -23.38
N LYS A 361 -8.94 23.07 -23.69
CA LYS A 361 -9.49 23.15 -25.04
C LYS A 361 -8.84 22.14 -25.99
N SER A 362 -8.62 20.92 -25.49
CA SER A 362 -7.93 19.86 -26.22
C SER A 362 -8.66 18.51 -26.07
N GLN A 363 -8.33 17.59 -26.93
CA GLN A 363 -8.76 16.20 -26.90
C GLN A 363 -7.67 15.30 -27.44
N ILE A 364 -7.74 14.03 -27.09
CA ILE A 364 -6.89 12.97 -27.63
C ILE A 364 -7.80 11.85 -28.11
N ARG A 365 -7.52 11.31 -29.30
CA ARG A 365 -8.28 10.16 -29.84
C ARG A 365 -7.37 8.95 -29.99
N PHE A 366 -7.93 7.81 -29.69
CA PHE A 366 -7.29 6.52 -29.85
C PHE A 366 -8.13 5.63 -30.75
N SER A 367 -7.46 4.79 -31.53
CA SER A 367 -8.10 3.67 -32.21
C SER A 367 -7.77 2.36 -31.50
N LYS A 368 -8.74 1.46 -31.42
CA LYS A 368 -8.51 0.12 -30.90
C LYS A 368 -7.54 -0.64 -31.81
N VAL A 369 -6.57 -1.29 -31.21
CA VAL A 369 -5.67 -2.21 -31.91
C VAL A 369 -6.40 -3.54 -32.05
N LEU A 370 -6.79 -3.87 -33.27
CA LEU A 370 -7.39 -5.17 -33.58
C LEU A 370 -6.27 -6.16 -33.85
N GLU A 371 -6.29 -7.30 -33.18
CA GLU A 371 -5.40 -8.39 -33.54
C GLU A 371 -5.66 -8.76 -35.01
N ARG A 372 -4.60 -8.83 -35.80
CA ARG A 372 -4.68 -9.44 -37.13
C ARG A 372 -4.65 -10.94 -36.93
N ASP A 373 -5.74 -11.59 -37.34
CA ASP A 373 -5.81 -13.04 -37.47
C ASP A 373 -4.63 -13.61 -38.28
#